data_e5a4f8f559bd2d286ed1de84fde5c666
#
_entry.id   e5a4f8f559bd2d286ed1de84fde5c666
#
_cell.length_a   1.000
_cell.length_b   1.000
_cell.length_c   1.000
_cell.angle_alpha   90.00
_cell.angle_beta   90.00
_cell.angle_gamma   90.00
#
_symmetry.space_group_name_H-M   'P 1'
#
loop_
_entity.id
_entity.type
_entity.pdbx_description
1 polymer ?
#
loop_
_entity_poly.entity_id
_entity_poly.type
_entity_poly.pdbx_seq_one_letter_code
_entity_poly.pdbx_strand_id
1 'polypeptide(L)'
;MKIAIIGAGPMGLVCALELLNRGESVDIYENDDRIGGMSASFDFDGLPIERFYHFICKTDAAIIGLLGELGLSERLRWTDTRMGVYCDGRLYDWGTPQALLRFDRIGWIDKARYALHVLHAKRIRDWSALDKVTAVDWLKRWLGERAYRVLWRRLFDLKFYEHSGRLSAAWLGTRIRRIALSRRNLLQESLGYIDGGSATLLEALRTAIERRGGRIHLRSPVERVEVAGNRVRGAVVAGVEHPCDRVISTVPIQYVPRLVPDLPDGFAARIRAIENIPVVCVVLKLRRALTPNFWLNICDDTIDIPGIVEYSNLNPQAGPAIVYVPFYMPKTHPKFARDNAAFVDETIGYLSRLNPEFAADWILATHCHRYEFAQTICPPGFFDLLPPMQTPIQGLFMADTSYYYPEDRSISESVTVGKTLARLCMA
;
A
#
# COMPACT_ATOMS: atom_id res chain seq x y z
N MET A 1 -7.09 26.16 17.22
CA MET A 1 -5.61 26.06 17.13
C MET A 1 -5.21 26.14 15.67
N LYS A 2 -3.97 26.54 15.41
CA LYS A 2 -3.37 26.50 14.08
C LYS A 2 -2.51 25.23 13.94
N ILE A 3 -2.83 24.38 12.97
CA ILE A 3 -2.20 23.07 12.82
C ILE A 3 -1.57 22.97 11.44
N ALA A 4 -0.29 22.59 11.39
CA ALA A 4 0.40 22.28 10.15
C ALA A 4 0.44 20.75 9.93
N ILE A 5 0.07 20.32 8.75
CA ILE A 5 0.18 18.90 8.33
C ILE A 5 1.24 18.78 7.25
N ILE A 6 2.18 17.87 7.45
CA ILE A 6 3.25 17.57 6.49
C ILE A 6 2.84 16.32 5.70
N GLY A 7 2.58 16.51 4.40
CA GLY A 7 2.14 15.47 3.48
C GLY A 7 0.65 15.53 3.14
N ALA A 8 0.34 15.61 1.84
CA ALA A 8 -1.01 15.60 1.29
C ALA A 8 -1.41 14.24 0.69
N GLY A 9 -0.91 13.14 1.25
CA GLY A 9 -1.43 11.80 1.00
C GLY A 9 -2.82 11.61 1.60
N PRO A 10 -3.53 10.50 1.31
CA PRO A 10 -4.88 10.25 1.85
C PRO A 10 -4.96 10.39 3.37
N MET A 11 -3.92 9.96 4.11
CA MET A 11 -3.84 10.07 5.57
C MET A 11 -3.86 11.53 6.03
N GLY A 12 -3.01 12.37 5.44
CA GLY A 12 -2.91 13.80 5.78
C GLY A 12 -4.17 14.56 5.41
N LEU A 13 -4.76 14.27 4.24
CA LEU A 13 -6.00 14.91 3.79
C LEU A 13 -7.19 14.54 4.70
N VAL A 14 -7.32 13.27 5.11
CA VAL A 14 -8.38 12.86 6.03
C VAL A 14 -8.17 13.46 7.41
N CYS A 15 -6.93 13.49 7.91
CA CYS A 15 -6.61 14.13 9.18
C CYS A 15 -6.99 15.63 9.15
N ALA A 16 -6.67 16.33 8.07
CA ALA A 16 -7.04 17.73 7.87
C ALA A 16 -8.56 17.95 7.89
N LEU A 17 -9.29 17.13 7.14
CA LEU A 17 -10.76 17.22 7.09
C LEU A 17 -11.39 17.03 8.47
N GLU A 18 -10.91 16.05 9.24
CA GLU A 18 -11.39 15.78 10.60
C GLU A 18 -11.11 16.95 11.57
N LEU A 19 -9.96 17.59 11.46
CA LEU A 19 -9.58 18.75 12.27
C LEU A 19 -10.41 19.98 11.91
N LEU A 20 -10.60 20.23 10.61
CA LEU A 20 -11.46 21.32 10.12
C LEU A 20 -12.92 21.13 10.53
N ASN A 21 -13.44 19.90 10.54
CA ASN A 21 -14.79 19.59 11.05
C ASN A 21 -14.96 19.91 12.54
N ARG A 22 -13.84 20.04 13.29
CA ARG A 22 -13.81 20.43 14.70
C ARG A 22 -13.54 21.92 14.91
N GLY A 23 -13.49 22.70 13.82
CA GLY A 23 -13.29 24.16 13.87
C GLY A 23 -11.82 24.59 13.99
N GLU A 24 -10.88 23.68 13.77
CA GLU A 24 -9.46 24.01 13.79
C GLU A 24 -9.00 24.68 12.49
N SER A 25 -7.92 25.45 12.52
CA SER A 25 -7.28 26.03 11.32
C SER A 25 -6.16 25.11 10.85
N VAL A 26 -6.20 24.69 9.57
CA VAL A 26 -5.26 23.69 9.05
C VAL A 26 -4.60 24.19 7.77
N ASP A 27 -3.26 24.13 7.76
CA ASP A 27 -2.40 24.26 6.57
C ASP A 27 -1.73 22.92 6.28
N ILE A 28 -1.83 22.44 5.03
CA ILE A 28 -1.17 21.21 4.58
C ILE A 28 -0.02 21.59 3.65
N TYR A 29 1.17 21.06 3.90
CA TYR A 29 2.36 21.28 3.10
C TYR A 29 2.76 19.98 2.39
N GLU A 30 2.83 20.04 1.05
CA GLU A 30 3.16 18.90 0.19
C GLU A 30 4.37 19.26 -0.69
N ASN A 31 5.33 18.34 -0.73
CA ASN A 31 6.53 18.49 -1.55
C ASN A 31 6.25 18.30 -3.05
N ASP A 32 5.30 17.42 -3.39
CA ASP A 32 4.94 17.13 -4.78
C ASP A 32 4.15 18.30 -5.43
N ASP A 33 4.01 18.27 -6.74
CA ASP A 33 3.18 19.20 -7.51
C ASP A 33 1.68 18.84 -7.46
N ARG A 34 1.32 17.77 -6.76
CA ARG A 34 -0.04 17.24 -6.64
C ARG A 34 -0.28 16.56 -5.31
N ILE A 35 -1.54 16.46 -4.93
CA ILE A 35 -1.98 15.69 -3.75
C ILE A 35 -2.01 14.20 -4.05
N GLY A 36 -2.02 13.36 -3.00
CA GLY A 36 -2.33 11.94 -3.06
C GLY A 36 -1.16 11.00 -2.73
N GLY A 37 0.08 11.47 -2.71
CA GLY A 37 1.24 10.63 -2.38
C GLY A 37 1.33 9.38 -3.28
N MET A 38 1.28 8.19 -2.69
CA MET A 38 1.29 6.93 -3.45
C MET A 38 0.01 6.69 -4.26
N SER A 39 -1.11 7.31 -3.87
CA SER A 39 -2.40 7.22 -4.58
C SER A 39 -2.57 8.34 -5.62
N ALA A 40 -1.55 9.20 -5.79
CA ALA A 40 -1.60 10.26 -6.78
C ALA A 40 -1.72 9.70 -8.18
N SER A 41 -2.51 10.38 -9.02
CA SER A 41 -2.67 10.04 -10.43
C SER A 41 -1.74 10.87 -11.29
N PHE A 42 -1.38 10.34 -12.45
CA PHE A 42 -0.61 11.04 -13.47
C PHE A 42 -1.19 10.74 -14.86
N ASP A 43 -0.91 11.61 -15.82
CA ASP A 43 -1.26 11.35 -17.22
C ASP A 43 -0.33 10.29 -17.78
N PHE A 44 -0.90 9.19 -18.24
CA PHE A 44 -0.19 8.11 -18.91
C PHE A 44 -0.64 8.01 -20.37
N ASP A 45 -0.05 8.82 -21.22
CA ASP A 45 -0.35 8.87 -22.64
C ASP A 45 -1.86 9.12 -22.89
N GLY A 46 -2.38 10.22 -22.29
CA GLY A 46 -3.78 10.64 -22.39
C GLY A 46 -4.76 9.88 -21.49
N LEU A 47 -4.28 9.00 -20.61
CA LEU A 47 -5.11 8.27 -19.65
C LEU A 47 -4.67 8.60 -18.21
N PRO A 48 -5.52 9.18 -17.37
CA PRO A 48 -5.20 9.40 -15.96
C PRO A 48 -5.22 8.07 -15.21
N ILE A 49 -4.05 7.65 -14.69
CA ILE A 49 -3.90 6.43 -13.89
C ILE A 49 -3.19 6.72 -12.58
N GLU A 50 -3.31 5.84 -11.60
CA GLU A 50 -2.61 5.94 -10.33
C GLU A 50 -1.13 5.53 -10.46
N ARG A 51 -0.25 6.17 -9.66
CA ARG A 51 1.17 5.76 -9.58
C ARG A 51 1.34 4.31 -9.16
N PHE A 52 0.49 3.87 -8.24
CA PHE A 52 0.37 2.49 -7.77
C PHE A 52 -1.10 2.12 -7.72
N TYR A 53 -1.43 0.90 -8.11
CA TYR A 53 -2.81 0.43 -8.13
C TYR A 53 -3.41 0.34 -6.72
N HIS A 54 -4.68 0.68 -6.60
CA HIS A 54 -5.46 0.52 -5.38
C HIS A 54 -6.75 -0.23 -5.67
N PHE A 55 -7.20 -1.00 -4.69
CA PHE A 55 -8.48 -1.69 -4.71
C PHE A 55 -9.11 -1.66 -3.31
N ILE A 56 -10.41 -1.85 -3.27
CA ILE A 56 -11.20 -1.82 -2.04
C ILE A 56 -11.76 -3.21 -1.79
N CYS A 57 -11.60 -3.71 -0.56
CA CYS A 57 -12.26 -4.93 -0.12
C CYS A 57 -13.58 -4.62 0.59
N LYS A 58 -14.51 -5.58 0.62
CA LYS A 58 -15.78 -5.40 1.33
C LYS A 58 -15.65 -5.17 2.83
N THR A 59 -14.49 -5.50 3.38
CA THR A 59 -14.12 -5.28 4.78
C THR A 59 -13.56 -3.89 5.06
N ASP A 60 -13.29 -3.09 4.04
CA ASP A 60 -12.64 -1.80 4.15
C ASP A 60 -13.64 -0.70 4.57
N ALA A 61 -14.22 -0.85 5.77
CA ALA A 61 -15.31 0.00 6.25
C ALA A 61 -14.94 1.49 6.33
N ALA A 62 -13.68 1.81 6.63
CA ALA A 62 -13.25 3.20 6.81
C ALA A 62 -13.32 3.99 5.49
N ILE A 63 -12.82 3.44 4.37
CA ILE A 63 -12.92 4.10 3.06
C ILE A 63 -14.37 4.14 2.58
N ILE A 64 -15.14 3.05 2.78
CA ILE A 64 -16.55 2.99 2.38
C ILE A 64 -17.35 4.07 3.12
N GLY A 65 -17.13 4.22 4.43
CA GLY A 65 -17.73 5.29 5.22
C GLY A 65 -17.36 6.69 4.74
N LEU A 66 -16.06 6.92 4.46
CA LEU A 66 -15.57 8.20 3.96
C LEU A 66 -16.19 8.56 2.58
N LEU A 67 -16.35 7.58 1.69
CA LEU A 67 -17.04 7.80 0.41
C LEU A 67 -18.49 8.25 0.64
N GLY A 68 -19.18 7.69 1.65
CA GLY A 68 -20.51 8.16 2.06
C GLY A 68 -20.49 9.58 2.59
N GLU A 69 -19.56 9.92 3.47
CA GLU A 69 -19.39 11.27 4.06
C GLU A 69 -19.13 12.34 2.98
N LEU A 70 -18.44 11.96 1.90
CA LEU A 70 -18.12 12.84 0.77
C LEU A 70 -19.17 12.82 -0.36
N GLY A 71 -20.26 12.06 -0.22
CA GLY A 71 -21.30 11.92 -1.27
C GLY A 71 -20.85 11.11 -2.49
N LEU A 72 -19.86 10.23 -2.33
CA LEU A 72 -19.28 9.43 -3.40
C LEU A 72 -19.72 7.95 -3.38
N SER A 73 -20.73 7.58 -2.60
CA SER A 73 -21.16 6.17 -2.49
C SER A 73 -21.46 5.54 -3.85
N GLU A 74 -22.10 6.29 -4.77
CA GLU A 74 -22.43 5.83 -6.12
C GLU A 74 -21.23 5.73 -7.05
N ARG A 75 -20.06 6.22 -6.63
CA ARG A 75 -18.80 6.07 -7.37
C ARG A 75 -18.05 4.78 -7.01
N LEU A 76 -18.43 4.10 -5.92
CA LEU A 76 -17.87 2.81 -5.55
C LEU A 76 -18.48 1.71 -6.43
N ARG A 77 -17.65 1.09 -7.25
CA ARG A 77 -18.02 0.00 -8.14
C ARG A 77 -17.43 -1.31 -7.64
N TRP A 78 -18.16 -2.40 -7.80
CA TRP A 78 -17.71 -3.75 -7.45
C TRP A 78 -17.60 -4.60 -8.70
N THR A 79 -16.42 -5.19 -8.91
CA THR A 79 -16.12 -6.08 -10.04
C THR A 79 -15.81 -7.47 -9.54
N ASP A 80 -16.33 -8.46 -10.24
CA ASP A 80 -15.95 -9.85 -10.04
C ASP A 80 -14.56 -10.08 -10.62
N THR A 81 -13.56 -10.25 -9.76
CA THR A 81 -12.16 -10.41 -10.14
C THR A 81 -11.75 -11.88 -10.21
N ARG A 82 -10.67 -12.13 -10.94
CA ARG A 82 -9.99 -13.43 -10.97
C ARG A 82 -8.57 -13.26 -10.47
N MET A 83 -8.11 -14.24 -9.70
CA MET A 83 -6.72 -14.39 -9.33
C MET A 83 -6.10 -15.57 -10.08
N GLY A 84 -4.80 -15.48 -10.36
CA GLY A 84 -4.04 -16.56 -10.97
C GLY A 84 -2.74 -16.84 -10.26
N VAL A 85 -2.17 -18.00 -10.57
CA VAL A 85 -0.80 -18.39 -10.20
C VAL A 85 -0.12 -18.91 -11.46
N TYR A 86 1.03 -18.35 -11.79
CA TYR A 86 1.91 -18.88 -12.85
C TYR A 86 3.01 -19.71 -12.20
N CYS A 87 3.10 -20.98 -12.59
CA CYS A 87 3.99 -21.96 -11.99
C CYS A 87 4.45 -22.98 -13.03
N ASP A 88 5.75 -23.18 -13.15
CA ASP A 88 6.37 -24.13 -14.08
C ASP A 88 5.83 -24.00 -15.53
N GLY A 89 5.82 -22.77 -16.04
CA GLY A 89 5.38 -22.48 -17.41
C GLY A 89 3.88 -22.56 -17.66
N ARG A 90 3.03 -22.66 -16.61
CA ARG A 90 1.57 -22.79 -16.74
C ARG A 90 0.82 -21.79 -15.89
N LEU A 91 -0.24 -21.23 -16.46
CA LEU A 91 -1.20 -20.36 -15.77
C LEU A 91 -2.31 -21.21 -15.15
N TYR A 92 -2.52 -21.03 -13.85
CA TYR A 92 -3.58 -21.67 -13.08
C TYR A 92 -4.54 -20.60 -12.52
N ASP A 93 -5.81 -20.92 -12.51
CA ASP A 93 -6.76 -20.15 -11.71
C ASP A 93 -6.43 -20.29 -10.22
N TRP A 94 -6.73 -19.25 -9.44
CA TRP A 94 -6.49 -19.23 -7.99
C TRP A 94 -7.63 -18.56 -7.23
N GLY A 95 -7.64 -18.75 -5.90
CA GLY A 95 -8.56 -18.04 -5.02
C GLY A 95 -9.94 -18.66 -4.85
N THR A 96 -10.31 -19.73 -5.55
CA THR A 96 -11.58 -20.46 -5.39
C THR A 96 -11.35 -21.89 -4.94
N PRO A 97 -12.33 -22.55 -4.27
CA PRO A 97 -12.24 -23.97 -3.93
C PRO A 97 -11.98 -24.86 -5.15
N GLN A 98 -12.63 -24.59 -6.29
CA GLN A 98 -12.46 -25.33 -7.53
C GLN A 98 -11.04 -25.18 -8.08
N ALA A 99 -10.50 -23.96 -8.08
CA ALA A 99 -9.13 -23.68 -8.51
C ALA A 99 -8.13 -24.44 -7.63
N LEU A 100 -8.30 -24.42 -6.30
CA LEU A 100 -7.47 -25.18 -5.37
C LEU A 100 -7.51 -26.68 -5.65
N LEU A 101 -8.68 -27.25 -5.95
CA LEU A 101 -8.83 -28.67 -6.28
C LEU A 101 -8.11 -29.03 -7.59
N ARG A 102 -8.13 -28.15 -8.59
CA ARG A 102 -7.49 -28.34 -9.91
C ARG A 102 -5.97 -28.09 -9.91
N PHE A 103 -5.45 -27.40 -8.90
CA PHE A 103 -4.02 -27.09 -8.81
C PHE A 103 -3.22 -28.36 -8.51
N ASP A 104 -2.44 -28.86 -9.45
CA ASP A 104 -1.77 -30.16 -9.42
C ASP A 104 -0.35 -30.14 -8.78
N ARG A 105 0.14 -28.95 -8.37
CA ARG A 105 1.49 -28.79 -7.78
C ARG A 105 1.58 -29.15 -6.29
N ILE A 106 0.46 -29.29 -5.62
CA ILE A 106 0.38 -29.70 -4.21
C ILE A 106 -0.57 -30.89 -4.05
N GLY A 107 -0.31 -31.73 -3.04
CA GLY A 107 -1.10 -32.92 -2.76
C GLY A 107 -2.45 -32.63 -2.10
N TRP A 108 -3.31 -33.63 -2.01
CA TRP A 108 -4.65 -33.51 -1.42
C TRP A 108 -4.62 -33.09 0.06
N ILE A 109 -3.64 -33.61 0.82
CA ILE A 109 -3.43 -33.21 2.23
C ILE A 109 -3.08 -31.73 2.31
N ASP A 110 -2.19 -31.26 1.45
CA ASP A 110 -1.79 -29.84 1.41
C ASP A 110 -2.97 -28.94 1.05
N LYS A 111 -3.82 -29.36 0.11
CA LYS A 111 -5.06 -28.65 -0.26
C LYS A 111 -6.03 -28.54 0.92
N ALA A 112 -6.25 -29.63 1.62
CA ALA A 112 -7.11 -29.66 2.82
C ALA A 112 -6.55 -28.72 3.91
N ARG A 113 -5.25 -28.79 4.18
CA ARG A 113 -4.56 -27.92 5.14
C ARG A 113 -4.64 -26.43 4.74
N TYR A 114 -4.47 -26.13 3.45
CA TYR A 114 -4.62 -24.76 2.93
C TYR A 114 -6.05 -24.22 3.15
N ALA A 115 -7.06 -25.03 2.82
CA ALA A 115 -8.45 -24.63 3.04
C ALA A 115 -8.76 -24.39 4.54
N LEU A 116 -8.30 -25.27 5.43
CA LEU A 116 -8.44 -25.11 6.87
C LEU A 116 -7.71 -23.86 7.38
N HIS A 117 -6.51 -23.57 6.87
CA HIS A 117 -5.76 -22.37 7.20
C HIS A 117 -6.52 -21.08 6.84
N VAL A 118 -7.08 -21.01 5.62
CA VAL A 118 -7.90 -19.85 5.20
C VAL A 118 -9.15 -19.71 6.08
N LEU A 119 -9.83 -20.81 6.39
CA LEU A 119 -11.00 -20.80 7.28
C LEU A 119 -10.64 -20.37 8.72
N HIS A 120 -9.47 -20.78 9.22
CA HIS A 120 -8.96 -20.33 10.51
C HIS A 120 -8.65 -18.82 10.48
N ALA A 121 -7.89 -18.36 9.49
CA ALA A 121 -7.54 -16.94 9.35
C ALA A 121 -8.79 -16.02 9.29
N LYS A 122 -9.86 -16.47 8.63
CA LYS A 122 -11.15 -15.71 8.58
C LYS A 122 -11.78 -15.48 9.96
N ARG A 123 -11.51 -16.34 10.94
CA ARG A 123 -12.11 -16.28 12.28
C ARG A 123 -11.28 -15.50 13.29
N ILE A 124 -10.00 -15.25 12.99
CA ILE A 124 -9.12 -14.49 13.88
C ILE A 124 -9.59 -13.04 13.93
N ARG A 125 -9.78 -12.52 15.14
CA ARG A 125 -10.11 -11.11 15.41
C ARG A 125 -8.99 -10.38 16.13
N ASP A 126 -8.30 -11.08 17.03
CA ASP A 126 -7.12 -10.58 17.74
C ASP A 126 -5.85 -11.20 17.15
N TRP A 127 -4.96 -10.37 16.69
CA TRP A 127 -3.71 -10.74 16.03
C TRP A 127 -2.49 -10.66 16.97
N SER A 128 -2.67 -10.25 18.22
CA SER A 128 -1.59 -10.01 19.17
C SER A 128 -0.72 -11.26 19.41
N ALA A 129 -1.33 -12.44 19.50
CA ALA A 129 -0.60 -13.70 19.64
C ALA A 129 0.24 -14.04 18.39
N LEU A 130 -0.26 -13.70 17.20
CA LEU A 130 0.44 -13.94 15.93
C LEU A 130 1.48 -12.84 15.61
N ASP A 131 1.44 -11.72 16.30
CA ASP A 131 2.49 -10.71 16.23
C ASP A 131 3.86 -11.27 16.64
N LYS A 132 3.91 -12.21 17.58
CA LYS A 132 5.15 -12.82 18.07
C LYS A 132 5.64 -14.01 17.24
N VAL A 133 4.93 -14.41 16.21
CA VAL A 133 5.22 -15.58 15.37
C VAL A 133 5.65 -15.14 13.98
N THR A 134 6.63 -15.82 13.38
CA THR A 134 6.99 -15.53 11.98
C THR A 134 5.93 -16.04 11.03
N ALA A 135 5.72 -15.33 9.93
CA ALA A 135 4.80 -15.74 8.86
C ALA A 135 5.23 -17.09 8.25
N VAL A 136 6.53 -17.34 8.14
CA VAL A 136 7.09 -18.58 7.60
C VAL A 136 6.75 -19.76 8.51
N ASP A 137 6.98 -19.66 9.82
CA ASP A 137 6.65 -20.73 10.77
C ASP A 137 5.16 -20.99 10.83
N TRP A 138 4.35 -19.93 10.84
CA TRP A 138 2.90 -20.04 10.81
C TRP A 138 2.40 -20.75 9.55
N LEU A 139 2.91 -20.36 8.37
CA LEU A 139 2.56 -21.03 7.11
C LEU A 139 3.00 -22.49 7.09
N LYS A 140 4.25 -22.82 7.49
CA LYS A 140 4.76 -24.20 7.53
C LYS A 140 3.96 -25.07 8.49
N ARG A 141 3.59 -24.53 9.65
CA ARG A 141 2.75 -25.24 10.63
C ARG A 141 1.39 -25.62 10.04
N TRP A 142 0.75 -24.69 9.32
CA TRP A 142 -0.57 -24.92 8.73
C TRP A 142 -0.53 -25.69 7.42
N LEU A 143 0.34 -25.28 6.48
CA LEU A 143 0.34 -25.80 5.11
C LEU A 143 1.28 -27.01 4.93
N GLY A 144 2.31 -27.11 5.76
CA GLY A 144 3.43 -28.02 5.57
C GLY A 144 4.52 -27.39 4.68
N GLU A 145 5.71 -27.99 4.74
CA GLU A 145 6.91 -27.50 4.04
C GLU A 145 6.73 -27.45 2.53
N ARG A 146 6.09 -28.50 1.95
CA ARG A 146 5.87 -28.60 0.49
C ARG A 146 4.98 -27.46 -0.04
N ALA A 147 3.81 -27.26 0.58
CA ALA A 147 2.88 -26.23 0.12
C ALA A 147 3.45 -24.81 0.37
N TYR A 148 4.16 -24.59 1.48
CA TYR A 148 4.87 -23.34 1.71
C TYR A 148 5.88 -23.07 0.58
N ARG A 149 6.72 -24.04 0.22
CA ARG A 149 7.75 -23.89 -0.81
C ARG A 149 7.16 -23.56 -2.18
N VAL A 150 6.05 -24.23 -2.56
CA VAL A 150 5.41 -24.04 -3.86
C VAL A 150 4.67 -22.70 -3.94
N LEU A 151 3.95 -22.30 -2.88
CA LEU A 151 3.00 -21.18 -2.97
C LEU A 151 3.54 -19.85 -2.41
N TRP A 152 4.50 -19.89 -1.47
CA TRP A 152 4.86 -18.71 -0.69
C TRP A 152 6.33 -18.34 -0.71
N ARG A 153 7.23 -19.33 -0.74
CA ARG A 153 8.66 -19.10 -0.60
C ARG A 153 9.16 -18.07 -1.60
N ARG A 154 8.93 -18.30 -2.90
CA ARG A 154 9.42 -17.40 -3.95
C ARG A 154 8.81 -16.00 -3.85
N LEU A 155 7.52 -15.92 -3.55
CA LEU A 155 6.86 -14.64 -3.30
C LEU A 155 7.54 -13.85 -2.18
N PHE A 156 7.91 -14.52 -1.08
CA PHE A 156 8.59 -13.88 0.03
C PHE A 156 10.03 -13.49 -0.33
N ASP A 157 10.77 -14.38 -0.98
CA ASP A 157 12.16 -14.14 -1.38
C ASP A 157 12.25 -12.95 -2.36
N LEU A 158 11.34 -12.86 -3.34
CA LEU A 158 11.32 -11.78 -4.34
C LEU A 158 10.72 -10.46 -3.81
N LYS A 159 9.89 -10.51 -2.77
CA LYS A 159 9.29 -9.30 -2.20
C LYS A 159 10.08 -8.73 -1.03
N PHE A 160 10.73 -9.58 -0.24
CA PHE A 160 11.32 -9.18 1.04
C PHE A 160 12.81 -9.50 1.18
N TYR A 161 13.40 -10.24 0.25
CA TYR A 161 14.82 -10.56 0.21
C TYR A 161 15.33 -11.12 1.56
N GLU A 162 16.34 -10.48 2.17
CA GLU A 162 16.92 -10.86 3.47
C GLU A 162 15.91 -10.84 4.62
N HIS A 163 14.78 -10.14 4.46
CA HIS A 163 13.73 -10.07 5.46
C HIS A 163 12.66 -11.16 5.30
N SER A 164 12.74 -12.02 4.27
CA SER A 164 11.70 -13.02 3.94
C SER A 164 11.35 -13.95 5.10
N GLY A 165 12.32 -14.32 5.94
CA GLY A 165 12.11 -15.14 7.13
C GLY A 165 11.64 -14.39 8.38
N ARG A 166 11.61 -13.06 8.36
CA ARG A 166 11.42 -12.20 9.54
C ARG A 166 10.08 -11.47 9.57
N LEU A 167 9.12 -11.86 8.75
CA LEU A 167 7.81 -11.19 8.72
C LEU A 167 6.88 -11.76 9.80
N SER A 168 6.07 -10.91 10.42
CA SER A 168 5.05 -11.33 11.39
C SER A 168 3.90 -12.09 10.73
N ALA A 169 3.43 -13.14 11.40
CA ALA A 169 2.24 -13.87 10.99
C ALA A 169 0.96 -13.03 11.10
N ALA A 170 0.90 -12.04 11.99
CA ALA A 170 -0.21 -11.11 12.09
C ALA A 170 -0.38 -10.32 10.79
N TRP A 171 0.70 -9.73 10.26
CA TRP A 171 0.68 -8.99 9.00
C TRP A 171 0.18 -9.85 7.81
N LEU A 172 0.67 -11.07 7.70
CA LEU A 172 0.23 -11.97 6.62
C LEU A 172 -1.21 -12.42 6.81
N GLY A 173 -1.58 -12.73 8.05
CA GLY A 173 -2.90 -13.24 8.39
C GLY A 173 -4.02 -12.25 8.10
N THR A 174 -3.83 -10.97 8.40
CA THR A 174 -4.81 -9.93 8.06
C THR A 174 -5.03 -9.82 6.56
N ARG A 175 -3.97 -9.91 5.74
CA ARG A 175 -4.10 -9.95 4.27
C ARG A 175 -4.92 -11.14 3.79
N ILE A 176 -4.60 -12.34 4.30
CA ILE A 176 -5.36 -13.55 3.94
C ILE A 176 -6.83 -13.38 4.32
N ARG A 177 -7.11 -12.89 5.53
CA ARG A 177 -8.47 -12.63 6.01
C ARG A 177 -9.20 -11.60 5.15
N ARG A 178 -8.56 -10.46 4.86
CA ARG A 178 -9.14 -9.35 4.09
C ARG A 178 -9.58 -9.82 2.70
N ILE A 179 -8.72 -10.51 1.96
CA ILE A 179 -9.04 -11.05 0.63
C ILE A 179 -10.08 -12.18 0.73
N ALA A 180 -9.94 -13.09 1.69
CA ALA A 180 -10.87 -14.20 1.87
C ALA A 180 -12.29 -13.77 2.25
N LEU A 181 -12.48 -12.58 2.80
CA LEU A 181 -13.78 -11.99 3.13
C LEU A 181 -14.33 -11.09 2.02
N SER A 182 -13.51 -10.66 1.05
CA SER A 182 -13.95 -9.81 -0.06
C SER A 182 -14.52 -10.64 -1.21
N ARG A 183 -15.72 -11.17 -0.98
CA ARG A 183 -16.39 -12.09 -1.91
C ARG A 183 -17.84 -11.75 -2.13
N ARG A 184 -18.36 -12.05 -3.33
CA ARG A 184 -19.79 -12.08 -3.61
C ARG A 184 -20.42 -13.37 -3.10
N ASN A 185 -19.72 -14.49 -3.27
CA ASN A 185 -20.08 -15.81 -2.77
C ASN A 185 -18.81 -16.70 -2.62
N LEU A 186 -18.94 -17.96 -2.28
CA LEU A 186 -17.81 -18.88 -2.08
C LEU A 186 -16.94 -19.08 -3.33
N LEU A 187 -17.52 -18.92 -4.51
CA LEU A 187 -16.84 -19.19 -5.79
C LEU A 187 -16.35 -17.91 -6.49
N GLN A 188 -16.80 -16.72 -6.02
CA GLN A 188 -16.54 -15.48 -6.73
C GLN A 188 -15.98 -14.43 -5.80
N GLU A 189 -14.72 -14.03 -6.05
CA GLU A 189 -14.10 -12.86 -5.45
C GLU A 189 -14.72 -11.59 -6.04
N SER A 190 -14.83 -10.55 -5.22
CA SER A 190 -15.33 -9.26 -5.66
C SER A 190 -14.52 -8.17 -4.98
N LEU A 191 -13.89 -7.33 -5.78
CA LEU A 191 -13.11 -6.18 -5.32
C LEU A 191 -13.75 -4.90 -5.82
N GLY A 192 -13.54 -3.82 -5.08
CA GLY A 192 -14.07 -2.50 -5.39
C GLY A 192 -13.00 -1.58 -5.96
N TYR A 193 -13.46 -0.63 -6.77
CA TYR A 193 -12.70 0.52 -7.21
C TYR A 193 -13.57 1.77 -7.20
N ILE A 194 -12.95 2.94 -7.21
CA ILE A 194 -13.67 4.21 -7.33
C ILE A 194 -13.73 4.56 -8.81
N ASP A 195 -14.90 4.86 -9.32
CA ASP A 195 -15.09 5.36 -10.68
C ASP A 195 -14.35 6.70 -10.86
N GLY A 196 -13.42 6.76 -11.83
CA GLY A 196 -12.43 7.82 -11.99
C GLY A 196 -11.16 7.65 -11.14
N GLY A 197 -10.99 6.48 -10.49
CA GLY A 197 -9.79 6.15 -9.69
C GLY A 197 -9.72 6.90 -8.36
N SER A 198 -8.57 6.81 -7.70
CA SER A 198 -8.28 7.54 -6.44
C SER A 198 -8.34 9.06 -6.63
N ALA A 199 -8.16 9.57 -7.85
CA ALA A 199 -8.28 11.00 -8.16
C ALA A 199 -9.65 11.57 -7.75
N THR A 200 -10.73 10.81 -7.95
CA THR A 200 -12.09 11.21 -7.55
C THR A 200 -12.19 11.44 -6.03
N LEU A 201 -11.62 10.54 -5.23
CA LEU A 201 -11.58 10.68 -3.77
C LEU A 201 -10.71 11.86 -3.34
N LEU A 202 -9.51 11.96 -3.91
CA LEU A 202 -8.53 13.01 -3.56
C LEU A 202 -9.07 14.40 -3.86
N GLU A 203 -9.73 14.57 -5.01
CA GLU A 203 -10.36 15.84 -5.39
C GLU A 203 -11.54 16.22 -4.50
N ALA A 204 -12.35 15.23 -4.11
CA ALA A 204 -13.44 15.45 -3.17
C ALA A 204 -12.91 15.85 -1.78
N LEU A 205 -11.82 15.23 -1.31
CA LEU A 205 -11.14 15.61 -0.07
C LEU A 205 -10.58 17.04 -0.16
N ARG A 206 -9.89 17.39 -1.24
CA ARG A 206 -9.39 18.74 -1.49
C ARG A 206 -10.51 19.76 -1.42
N THR A 207 -11.56 19.55 -2.19
CA THR A 207 -12.72 20.43 -2.23
C THR A 207 -13.36 20.58 -0.84
N ALA A 208 -13.49 19.49 -0.09
CA ALA A 208 -14.07 19.51 1.26
C ALA A 208 -13.20 20.29 2.26
N ILE A 209 -11.87 20.17 2.15
CA ILE A 209 -10.88 20.90 2.97
C ILE A 209 -10.94 22.39 2.66
N GLU A 210 -10.85 22.77 1.37
CA GLU A 210 -10.81 24.17 0.92
C GLU A 210 -12.13 24.89 1.28
N ARG A 211 -13.28 24.26 1.11
CA ARG A 211 -14.59 24.81 1.51
C ARG A 211 -14.70 25.09 3.01
N ARG A 212 -13.90 24.41 3.84
CA ARG A 212 -13.85 24.64 5.31
C ARG A 212 -12.73 25.60 5.72
N GLY A 213 -12.09 26.26 4.74
CA GLY A 213 -11.02 27.23 4.98
C GLY A 213 -9.63 26.61 5.20
N GLY A 214 -9.47 25.30 5.01
CA GLY A 214 -8.16 24.66 4.99
C GLY A 214 -7.37 25.02 3.73
N ARG A 215 -6.06 25.04 3.81
CA ARG A 215 -5.17 25.39 2.70
C ARG A 215 -4.22 24.26 2.39
N ILE A 216 -4.00 23.99 1.09
CA ILE A 216 -3.06 22.97 0.61
C ILE A 216 -1.99 23.68 -0.20
N HIS A 217 -0.76 23.62 0.28
CA HIS A 217 0.42 24.23 -0.34
C HIS A 217 1.21 23.13 -1.05
N LEU A 218 1.10 23.08 -2.38
CA LEU A 218 1.88 22.17 -3.21
C LEU A 218 3.27 22.75 -3.51
N ARG A 219 4.24 21.89 -3.88
CA ARG A 219 5.66 22.27 -4.09
C ARG A 219 6.23 23.04 -2.90
N SER A 220 5.79 22.67 -1.71
CA SER A 220 6.11 23.35 -0.46
C SER A 220 6.71 22.38 0.54
N PRO A 221 7.93 21.88 0.30
CA PRO A 221 8.59 20.97 1.21
C PRO A 221 8.83 21.65 2.56
N VAL A 222 8.42 21.00 3.64
CA VAL A 222 8.82 21.42 4.99
C VAL A 222 10.28 21.03 5.18
N GLU A 223 11.11 22.02 5.50
CA GLU A 223 12.55 21.85 5.72
C GLU A 223 12.84 21.42 7.15
N ARG A 224 12.10 21.99 8.11
CA ARG A 224 12.29 21.79 9.53
C ARG A 224 11.00 22.12 10.31
N VAL A 225 10.80 21.47 11.43
CA VAL A 225 9.83 21.85 12.47
C VAL A 225 10.57 22.62 13.55
N GLU A 226 10.11 23.83 13.84
CA GLU A 226 10.66 24.65 14.91
C GLU A 226 10.15 24.19 16.26
N VAL A 227 11.09 23.98 17.18
CA VAL A 227 10.83 23.53 18.56
C VAL A 227 11.52 24.49 19.53
N ALA A 228 10.82 24.91 20.56
CA ALA A 228 11.39 25.67 21.66
C ALA A 228 10.79 25.22 23.00
N GLY A 229 11.63 24.93 23.97
CA GLY A 229 11.18 24.43 25.28
C GLY A 229 10.39 23.13 25.18
N ASN A 230 10.86 22.19 24.36
CA ASN A 230 10.20 20.89 24.09
C ASN A 230 8.76 21.00 23.52
N ARG A 231 8.45 22.10 22.82
CA ARG A 231 7.14 22.34 22.22
C ARG A 231 7.29 22.84 20.78
N VAL A 232 6.43 22.41 19.89
CA VAL A 232 6.30 22.95 18.53
C VAL A 232 6.02 24.46 18.56
N ARG A 233 6.67 25.21 17.67
CA ARG A 233 6.43 26.64 17.42
C ARG A 233 5.97 26.92 16.00
N GLY A 234 6.42 26.13 15.04
CA GLY A 234 6.10 26.34 13.64
C GLY A 234 6.71 25.28 12.73
N ALA A 235 6.50 25.48 11.43
CA ALA A 235 7.16 24.74 10.37
C ALA A 235 7.90 25.71 9.44
N VAL A 236 9.08 25.35 8.98
CA VAL A 236 9.87 26.16 8.03
C VAL A 236 9.65 25.62 6.62
N VAL A 237 9.24 26.50 5.72
CA VAL A 237 9.02 26.22 4.30
C VAL A 237 9.67 27.34 3.48
N ALA A 238 10.53 26.97 2.53
CA ALA A 238 11.30 27.93 1.72
C ALA A 238 12.04 29.00 2.57
N GLY A 239 12.62 28.56 3.69
CA GLY A 239 13.34 29.46 4.62
C GLY A 239 12.44 30.35 5.49
N VAL A 240 11.12 30.29 5.33
CA VAL A 240 10.16 31.12 6.07
C VAL A 240 9.50 30.29 7.16
N GLU A 241 9.47 30.81 8.39
CA GLU A 241 8.76 30.19 9.50
C GLU A 241 7.26 30.47 9.40
N HIS A 242 6.47 29.40 9.48
CA HIS A 242 5.02 29.41 9.55
C HIS A 242 4.58 29.02 10.97
N PRO A 243 4.27 29.97 11.86
CA PRO A 243 3.89 29.67 13.23
C PRO A 243 2.64 28.79 13.30
N CYS A 244 2.70 27.75 14.14
CA CYS A 244 1.57 26.89 14.43
C CYS A 244 1.66 26.28 15.84
N ASP A 245 0.52 25.84 16.37
CA ASP A 245 0.43 25.27 17.70
C ASP A 245 0.81 23.79 17.73
N ARG A 246 0.55 23.09 16.61
CA ARG A 246 0.78 21.64 16.47
C ARG A 246 1.23 21.31 15.03
N VAL A 247 2.05 20.26 14.93
CA VAL A 247 2.49 19.68 13.65
C VAL A 247 2.12 18.20 13.62
N ILE A 248 1.56 17.75 12.50
CA ILE A 248 1.27 16.34 12.21
C ILE A 248 2.04 15.94 10.97
N SER A 249 2.99 15.00 11.11
CA SER A 249 3.73 14.45 9.98
C SER A 249 3.06 13.18 9.49
N THR A 250 2.71 13.14 8.20
CA THR A 250 2.15 11.96 7.53
C THR A 250 3.05 11.46 6.38
N VAL A 251 4.27 11.99 6.31
CA VAL A 251 5.33 11.49 5.41
C VAL A 251 6.02 10.27 6.03
N PRO A 252 6.80 9.49 5.26
CA PRO A 252 7.55 8.35 5.84
C PRO A 252 8.30 8.76 7.10
N ILE A 253 8.09 8.01 8.19
CA ILE A 253 8.63 8.40 9.53
C ILE A 253 10.14 8.51 9.53
N GLN A 254 10.85 7.86 8.62
CA GLN A 254 12.30 7.95 8.45
C GLN A 254 12.78 9.39 8.15
N TYR A 255 11.90 10.24 7.64
CA TYR A 255 12.22 11.68 7.45
C TYR A 255 12.08 12.49 8.73
N VAL A 256 11.29 12.03 9.72
CA VAL A 256 10.96 12.82 10.92
C VAL A 256 12.20 13.22 11.73
N PRO A 257 13.22 12.36 11.97
CA PRO A 257 14.44 12.78 12.68
C PRO A 257 15.24 13.88 11.97
N ARG A 258 15.11 13.99 10.64
CA ARG A 258 15.72 15.11 9.87
C ARG A 258 14.88 16.38 9.94
N LEU A 259 13.56 16.23 9.91
CA LEU A 259 12.63 17.35 10.01
C LEU A 259 12.59 17.96 11.41
N VAL A 260 12.91 17.15 12.42
CA VAL A 260 12.85 17.55 13.84
C VAL A 260 14.15 17.10 14.54
N PRO A 261 15.23 17.86 14.40
CA PRO A 261 16.53 17.52 15.03
C PRO A 261 16.47 17.47 16.57
N ASP A 262 15.49 18.14 17.17
CA ASP A 262 15.27 18.19 18.63
C ASP A 262 14.63 16.91 19.20
N LEU A 263 14.30 15.91 18.36
CA LEU A 263 13.78 14.63 18.86
C LEU A 263 14.78 13.93 19.77
N PRO A 264 14.36 13.43 20.95
CA PRO A 264 15.24 12.64 21.81
C PRO A 264 15.85 11.45 21.07
N ASP A 265 17.16 11.22 21.26
CA ASP A 265 17.92 10.18 20.56
C ASP A 265 17.28 8.79 20.65
N GLY A 266 16.75 8.41 21.82
CA GLY A 266 16.08 7.12 22.01
C GLY A 266 14.82 6.98 21.18
N PHE A 267 14.05 8.07 20.97
CA PHE A 267 12.86 8.08 20.12
C PHE A 267 13.26 8.03 18.64
N ALA A 268 14.24 8.84 18.25
CA ALA A 268 14.78 8.82 16.89
C ALA A 268 15.38 7.44 16.52
N ALA A 269 16.02 6.75 17.45
CA ALA A 269 16.53 5.38 17.25
C ALA A 269 15.41 4.38 16.98
N ARG A 270 14.27 4.46 17.68
CA ARG A 270 13.08 3.63 17.39
C ARG A 270 12.55 3.86 15.97
N ILE A 271 12.51 5.12 15.51
CA ILE A 271 12.10 5.44 14.14
C ILE A 271 13.07 4.79 13.12
N ARG A 272 14.39 4.91 13.36
CA ARG A 272 15.41 4.33 12.46
C ARG A 272 15.38 2.80 12.42
N ALA A 273 14.84 2.15 13.45
CA ALA A 273 14.65 0.70 13.49
C ALA A 273 13.52 0.19 12.61
N ILE A 274 12.65 1.07 12.10
CA ILE A 274 11.58 0.69 11.17
C ILE A 274 12.14 0.60 9.75
N GLU A 275 12.30 -0.63 9.28
CA GLU A 275 12.85 -0.93 7.96
C GLU A 275 11.76 -0.91 6.89
N ASN A 276 12.15 -0.57 5.66
CA ASN A 276 11.27 -0.60 4.49
C ASN A 276 11.99 -1.22 3.30
N ILE A 277 11.22 -1.87 2.44
CA ILE A 277 11.73 -2.32 1.14
C ILE A 277 11.22 -1.39 0.03
N PRO A 278 12.13 -0.87 -0.82
CA PRO A 278 11.78 -0.09 -1.99
C PRO A 278 11.07 -0.92 -3.07
N VAL A 279 10.40 -0.22 -3.97
CA VAL A 279 9.81 -0.79 -5.19
C VAL A 279 10.22 0.02 -6.40
N VAL A 280 10.54 -0.68 -7.48
CA VAL A 280 10.53 -0.16 -8.84
C VAL A 280 9.30 -0.76 -9.50
N CYS A 281 8.38 0.06 -9.97
CA CYS A 281 7.13 -0.40 -10.57
C CYS A 281 7.09 0.01 -12.05
N VAL A 282 7.13 -0.96 -12.94
CA VAL A 282 6.89 -0.74 -14.36
C VAL A 282 5.39 -0.76 -14.60
N VAL A 283 4.89 0.23 -15.32
CA VAL A 283 3.51 0.32 -15.77
C VAL A 283 3.47 0.26 -17.28
N LEU A 284 2.65 -0.65 -17.82
CA LEU A 284 2.47 -0.80 -19.25
C LEU A 284 1.03 -0.49 -19.64
N LYS A 285 0.87 0.22 -20.75
CA LYS A 285 -0.38 0.40 -21.48
C LYS A 285 -0.36 -0.53 -22.67
N LEU A 286 -1.26 -1.50 -22.69
CA LEU A 286 -1.28 -2.54 -23.73
C LEU A 286 -2.56 -2.42 -24.58
N ARG A 287 -2.43 -2.73 -25.87
CA ARG A 287 -3.54 -2.75 -26.83
C ARG A 287 -4.62 -3.78 -26.50
N ARG A 288 -4.27 -4.85 -25.80
CA ARG A 288 -5.17 -5.94 -25.36
C ARG A 288 -4.73 -6.48 -24.00
N ALA A 289 -5.68 -7.15 -23.33
CA ALA A 289 -5.43 -7.81 -22.05
C ALA A 289 -4.31 -8.87 -22.18
N LEU A 290 -3.44 -8.90 -21.19
CA LEU A 290 -2.39 -9.89 -21.08
C LEU A 290 -2.92 -11.23 -20.56
N THR A 291 -3.78 -11.17 -19.52
CA THR A 291 -4.41 -12.32 -18.87
C THR A 291 -5.84 -11.98 -18.45
N PRO A 292 -6.68 -12.97 -18.12
CA PRO A 292 -8.00 -12.69 -17.54
C PRO A 292 -7.93 -12.33 -16.04
N ASN A 293 -6.74 -12.28 -15.44
CA ASN A 293 -6.59 -12.13 -14.00
C ASN A 293 -6.33 -10.68 -13.60
N PHE A 294 -6.97 -10.23 -12.53
CA PHE A 294 -6.60 -8.96 -11.88
C PHE A 294 -5.23 -9.08 -11.20
N TRP A 295 -5.02 -10.16 -10.45
CA TRP A 295 -3.77 -10.44 -9.75
C TRP A 295 -3.21 -11.78 -10.18
N LEU A 296 -1.97 -11.81 -10.61
CA LEU A 296 -1.23 -13.00 -10.95
C LEU A 296 0.00 -13.13 -10.06
N ASN A 297 0.03 -14.13 -9.19
CA ASN A 297 1.22 -14.50 -8.43
C ASN A 297 2.17 -15.32 -9.31
N ILE A 298 3.47 -15.12 -9.13
CA ILE A 298 4.51 -15.82 -9.87
C ILE A 298 5.25 -16.77 -8.92
N CYS A 299 5.17 -18.07 -9.22
CA CYS A 299 5.91 -19.12 -8.51
C CYS A 299 6.98 -19.77 -9.39
N ASP A 300 7.18 -19.26 -10.60
CA ASP A 300 8.10 -19.77 -11.61
C ASP A 300 9.52 -19.23 -11.37
N ASP A 301 10.52 -20.12 -11.36
CA ASP A 301 11.91 -19.76 -11.07
C ASP A 301 12.59 -18.97 -12.21
N THR A 302 11.99 -18.89 -13.38
CA THR A 302 12.53 -18.15 -14.54
C THR A 302 12.09 -16.68 -14.59
N ILE A 303 11.22 -16.23 -13.67
CA ILE A 303 10.64 -14.88 -13.64
C ILE A 303 10.88 -14.25 -12.27
N ASP A 304 11.73 -13.20 -12.20
CA ASP A 304 12.19 -12.58 -10.97
C ASP A 304 11.31 -11.41 -10.50
N ILE A 305 9.98 -11.60 -10.52
CA ILE A 305 8.98 -10.69 -9.94
C ILE A 305 7.99 -11.49 -9.10
N PRO A 306 7.46 -10.92 -8.00
CA PRO A 306 6.51 -11.65 -7.14
C PRO A 306 5.13 -11.81 -7.78
N GLY A 307 4.80 -11.01 -8.77
CA GLY A 307 3.52 -11.04 -9.48
C GLY A 307 3.29 -9.82 -10.32
N ILE A 308 2.18 -9.81 -11.04
CA ILE A 308 1.69 -8.68 -11.82
C ILE A 308 0.26 -8.34 -11.43
N VAL A 309 -0.14 -7.09 -11.67
CA VAL A 309 -1.51 -6.64 -11.51
C VAL A 309 -2.01 -6.04 -12.81
N GLU A 310 -2.96 -6.70 -13.44
CA GLU A 310 -3.64 -6.17 -14.61
C GLU A 310 -4.87 -5.39 -14.16
N TYR A 311 -4.66 -4.10 -13.89
CA TYR A 311 -5.62 -3.22 -13.22
C TYR A 311 -6.93 -3.05 -14.00
N SER A 312 -6.87 -3.10 -15.32
CA SER A 312 -8.03 -3.04 -16.21
C SER A 312 -9.02 -4.21 -16.02
N ASN A 313 -8.57 -5.34 -15.45
CA ASN A 313 -9.47 -6.44 -15.07
C ASN A 313 -10.26 -6.16 -13.77
N LEU A 314 -9.88 -5.15 -13.00
CA LEU A 314 -10.66 -4.63 -11.87
C LEU A 314 -11.48 -3.42 -12.29
N ASN A 315 -10.83 -2.44 -12.93
CA ASN A 315 -11.44 -1.19 -13.37
C ASN A 315 -11.44 -1.16 -14.90
N PRO A 316 -12.46 -1.75 -15.55
CA PRO A 316 -12.57 -1.79 -16.99
C PRO A 316 -12.85 -0.38 -17.52
N GLN A 317 -11.80 0.31 -17.91
CA GLN A 317 -11.92 1.54 -18.68
C GLN A 317 -12.13 1.17 -20.15
N ALA A 318 -12.97 1.94 -20.86
CA ALA A 318 -13.07 1.78 -22.31
C ALA A 318 -11.72 2.12 -22.93
N GLY A 319 -10.95 1.10 -23.30
CA GLY A 319 -9.63 1.31 -23.88
C GLY A 319 -8.58 0.24 -23.54
N PRO A 320 -7.32 0.65 -23.53
CA PRO A 320 -6.18 -0.24 -23.38
C PRO A 320 -6.07 -0.88 -21.99
N ALA A 321 -5.43 -2.06 -21.95
CA ALA A 321 -5.12 -2.74 -20.69
C ALA A 321 -3.97 -2.05 -19.95
N ILE A 322 -4.08 -1.93 -18.64
CA ILE A 322 -3.05 -1.35 -17.76
C ILE A 322 -2.50 -2.45 -16.85
N VAL A 323 -1.19 -2.66 -16.95
CA VAL A 323 -0.47 -3.68 -16.19
C VAL A 323 0.59 -3.04 -15.33
N TYR A 324 0.56 -3.34 -14.02
CA TYR A 324 1.59 -2.95 -13.04
C TYR A 324 2.48 -4.14 -12.73
N VAL A 325 3.79 -3.95 -12.84
CA VAL A 325 4.81 -4.97 -12.57
C VAL A 325 5.77 -4.46 -11.49
N PRO A 326 5.57 -4.86 -10.23
CA PRO A 326 6.39 -4.39 -9.12
C PRO A 326 7.66 -5.25 -8.96
N PHE A 327 8.80 -4.60 -8.92
CA PHE A 327 10.09 -5.16 -8.54
C PHE A 327 10.46 -4.64 -7.15
N TYR A 328 10.38 -5.48 -6.15
CA TYR A 328 10.83 -5.14 -4.81
C TYR A 328 12.30 -5.51 -4.66
N MET A 329 13.09 -4.66 -4.02
CA MET A 329 14.50 -4.97 -3.70
C MET A 329 15.08 -3.93 -2.72
N PRO A 330 16.09 -4.29 -1.91
CA PRO A 330 16.83 -3.33 -1.13
C PRO A 330 17.53 -2.29 -2.02
N LYS A 331 17.74 -1.08 -1.51
CA LYS A 331 18.51 -0.04 -2.24
C LYS A 331 19.95 -0.50 -2.56
N THR A 332 20.50 -1.36 -1.74
CA THR A 332 21.86 -1.92 -1.89
C THR A 332 21.94 -2.99 -2.97
N HIS A 333 20.79 -3.48 -3.47
CA HIS A 333 20.77 -4.49 -4.53
C HIS A 333 21.26 -3.87 -5.85
N PRO A 334 22.21 -4.49 -6.58
CA PRO A 334 22.77 -3.93 -7.82
C PRO A 334 21.73 -3.59 -8.88
N LYS A 335 20.65 -4.36 -8.94
CA LYS A 335 19.52 -4.13 -9.86
C LYS A 335 18.82 -2.80 -9.60
N PHE A 336 18.82 -2.29 -8.36
CA PHE A 336 18.15 -1.03 -8.03
C PHE A 336 18.77 0.19 -8.74
N ALA A 337 20.07 0.13 -9.04
CA ALA A 337 20.78 1.19 -9.73
C ALA A 337 20.60 1.20 -11.27
N ARG A 338 19.95 0.16 -11.83
CA ARG A 338 19.70 0.07 -13.29
C ARG A 338 18.75 1.19 -13.72
N ASP A 339 18.85 1.60 -14.98
CA ASP A 339 17.93 2.57 -15.56
C ASP A 339 16.52 2.00 -15.76
N ASN A 340 15.58 2.88 -16.08
CA ASN A 340 14.18 2.50 -16.26
C ASN A 340 13.99 1.62 -17.50
N ALA A 341 14.77 1.83 -18.58
CA ALA A 341 14.67 1.05 -19.81
C ALA A 341 15.00 -0.44 -19.54
N ALA A 342 16.04 -0.71 -18.75
CA ALA A 342 16.42 -2.07 -18.40
C ALA A 342 15.32 -2.82 -17.60
N PHE A 343 14.53 -2.13 -16.78
CA PHE A 343 13.37 -2.73 -16.12
C PHE A 343 12.21 -2.98 -17.07
N VAL A 344 12.00 -2.08 -18.04
CA VAL A 344 10.98 -2.25 -19.09
C VAL A 344 11.33 -3.45 -19.97
N ASP A 345 12.58 -3.55 -20.44
CA ASP A 345 13.03 -4.66 -21.29
C ASP A 345 12.91 -6.01 -20.58
N GLU A 346 13.32 -6.08 -19.32
CA GLU A 346 13.15 -7.28 -18.49
C GLU A 346 11.67 -7.64 -18.31
N THR A 347 10.82 -6.64 -18.10
CA THR A 347 9.37 -6.85 -18.01
C THR A 347 8.81 -7.43 -19.30
N ILE A 348 9.18 -6.88 -20.45
CA ILE A 348 8.75 -7.38 -21.77
C ILE A 348 9.13 -8.88 -21.92
N GLY A 349 10.36 -9.25 -21.54
CA GLY A 349 10.80 -10.64 -21.53
C GLY A 349 9.95 -11.55 -20.64
N TYR A 350 9.47 -11.05 -19.49
CA TYR A 350 8.58 -11.80 -18.62
C TYR A 350 7.16 -11.92 -19.19
N LEU A 351 6.62 -10.85 -19.77
CA LEU A 351 5.28 -10.88 -20.37
C LEU A 351 5.18 -11.88 -21.52
N SER A 352 6.25 -12.00 -22.34
CA SER A 352 6.34 -13.00 -23.42
C SER A 352 6.32 -14.45 -22.89
N ARG A 353 6.84 -14.69 -21.68
CA ARG A 353 6.76 -16.01 -21.04
C ARG A 353 5.39 -16.28 -20.44
N LEU A 354 4.76 -15.25 -19.85
CA LEU A 354 3.43 -15.35 -19.21
C LEU A 354 2.32 -15.57 -20.25
N ASN A 355 2.43 -14.95 -21.40
CA ASN A 355 1.51 -15.08 -22.51
C ASN A 355 2.27 -15.27 -23.83
N PRO A 356 2.30 -16.49 -24.41
CA PRO A 356 2.99 -16.76 -25.68
C PRO A 356 2.48 -15.95 -26.88
N GLU A 357 1.25 -15.42 -26.82
CA GLU A 357 0.70 -14.55 -27.87
C GLU A 357 1.16 -13.10 -27.74
N PHE A 358 1.80 -12.74 -26.61
CA PHE A 358 2.25 -11.38 -26.38
C PHE A 358 3.33 -10.97 -27.40
N ALA A 359 3.11 -9.84 -28.03
CA ALA A 359 4.04 -9.26 -29.00
C ALA A 359 4.35 -7.80 -28.64
N ALA A 360 5.51 -7.31 -29.03
CA ALA A 360 5.97 -5.96 -28.68
C ALA A 360 5.03 -4.85 -29.21
N ASP A 361 4.30 -5.09 -30.29
CA ASP A 361 3.32 -4.18 -30.86
C ASP A 361 2.05 -4.02 -30.01
N TRP A 362 1.87 -4.86 -28.98
CA TRP A 362 0.81 -4.65 -27.99
C TRP A 362 1.12 -3.46 -27.07
N ILE A 363 2.38 -3.07 -26.91
CA ILE A 363 2.82 -2.01 -26.02
C ILE A 363 2.50 -0.66 -26.67
N LEU A 364 1.65 0.11 -26.04
CA LEU A 364 1.30 1.47 -26.48
C LEU A 364 2.16 2.51 -25.74
N ALA A 365 2.41 2.28 -24.45
CA ALA A 365 3.27 3.15 -23.63
C ALA A 365 3.84 2.37 -22.44
N THR A 366 4.96 2.86 -21.92
CA THR A 366 5.60 2.34 -20.70
C THR A 366 5.94 3.47 -19.75
N HIS A 367 5.88 3.21 -18.44
CA HIS A 367 6.32 4.12 -17.42
C HIS A 367 6.98 3.35 -16.28
N CYS A 368 7.85 4.01 -15.52
CA CYS A 368 8.55 3.39 -14.40
C CYS A 368 8.61 4.34 -13.20
N HIS A 369 8.03 3.93 -12.09
CA HIS A 369 8.09 4.65 -10.82
C HIS A 369 9.04 3.97 -9.84
N ARG A 370 9.69 4.78 -9.00
CA ARG A 370 10.48 4.30 -7.86
C ARG A 370 9.93 4.90 -6.58
N TYR A 371 9.80 4.07 -5.56
CA TYR A 371 9.40 4.53 -4.25
C TYR A 371 10.18 3.80 -3.16
N GLU A 372 10.84 4.57 -2.31
CA GLU A 372 11.78 4.04 -1.32
C GLU A 372 11.09 3.36 -0.14
N PHE A 373 10.02 3.95 0.36
CA PHE A 373 9.30 3.47 1.55
C PHE A 373 8.05 2.69 1.15
N ALA A 374 8.20 1.77 0.18
CA ALA A 374 7.07 1.11 -0.45
C ALA A 374 6.41 0.07 0.46
N GLN A 375 7.19 -0.73 1.16
CA GLN A 375 6.67 -1.78 2.04
C GLN A 375 7.43 -1.81 3.36
N THR A 376 6.75 -1.51 4.44
CA THR A 376 7.30 -1.68 5.78
C THR A 376 7.56 -3.15 6.06
N ILE A 377 8.72 -3.43 6.62
CA ILE A 377 9.09 -4.75 7.15
C ILE A 377 8.53 -4.84 8.56
N CYS A 378 7.61 -5.75 8.76
CA CYS A 378 6.95 -5.97 10.05
C CYS A 378 7.44 -7.29 10.67
N PRO A 379 8.53 -7.28 11.45
CA PRO A 379 9.02 -8.49 12.14
C PRO A 379 8.10 -8.90 13.30
N PRO A 380 8.28 -10.09 13.89
CA PRO A 380 7.61 -10.43 15.13
C PRO A 380 7.87 -9.41 16.24
N GLY A 381 6.82 -9.05 16.98
CA GLY A 381 6.90 -8.00 18.01
C GLY A 381 6.77 -6.57 17.46
N PHE A 382 6.25 -6.40 16.24
CA PHE A 382 6.16 -5.10 15.59
C PHE A 382 5.27 -4.09 16.32
N PHE A 383 4.26 -4.54 17.07
CA PHE A 383 3.46 -3.66 17.92
C PHE A 383 4.31 -2.92 18.97
N ASP A 384 5.28 -3.63 19.57
CA ASP A 384 6.18 -3.04 20.58
C ASP A 384 7.28 -2.18 19.95
N LEU A 385 7.65 -2.48 18.69
CA LEU A 385 8.69 -1.78 17.96
C LEU A 385 8.22 -0.39 17.49
N LEU A 386 6.96 -0.26 17.05
CA LEU A 386 6.41 1.01 16.59
C LEU A 386 6.50 2.08 17.69
N PRO A 387 7.10 3.26 17.40
CA PRO A 387 7.03 4.37 18.33
C PRO A 387 5.59 4.89 18.43
N PRO A 388 5.16 5.52 19.56
CA PRO A 388 3.85 6.12 19.64
C PRO A 388 3.68 7.25 18.61
N MET A 389 2.44 7.43 18.10
CA MET A 389 2.11 8.52 17.17
C MET A 389 2.31 9.91 17.78
N GLN A 390 2.06 10.05 19.07
CA GLN A 390 2.39 11.24 19.84
C GLN A 390 3.86 11.17 20.24
N THR A 391 4.66 12.13 19.79
CA THR A 391 6.08 12.18 20.10
C THR A 391 6.32 12.78 21.50
N PRO A 392 7.56 12.66 22.03
CA PRO A 392 7.93 13.35 23.28
C PRO A 392 7.92 14.88 23.18
N ILE A 393 7.90 15.45 21.97
CA ILE A 393 7.79 16.90 21.75
C ILE A 393 6.32 17.29 21.78
N GLN A 394 5.96 18.20 22.66
CA GLN A 394 4.59 18.67 22.82
C GLN A 394 4.08 19.32 21.52
N GLY A 395 2.93 18.86 21.03
CA GLY A 395 2.32 19.37 19.81
C GLY A 395 2.84 18.71 18.52
N LEU A 396 3.75 17.72 18.61
CA LEU A 396 4.23 16.98 17.45
C LEU A 396 3.66 15.56 17.41
N PHE A 397 3.02 15.22 16.28
CA PHE A 397 2.44 13.90 16.01
C PHE A 397 2.98 13.36 14.69
N MET A 398 3.05 12.04 14.57
CA MET A 398 3.51 11.40 13.34
C MET A 398 2.83 10.06 13.11
N ALA A 399 2.60 9.73 11.86
CA ALA A 399 2.32 8.37 11.39
C ALA A 399 2.61 8.26 9.89
N ASP A 400 2.91 7.06 9.44
CA ASP A 400 2.98 6.69 8.03
C ASP A 400 2.34 5.32 7.80
N THR A 401 2.65 4.68 6.69
CA THR A 401 2.12 3.36 6.36
C THR A 401 2.53 2.24 7.32
N SER A 402 3.54 2.43 8.16
CA SER A 402 3.93 1.44 9.18
C SER A 402 2.88 1.30 10.29
N TYR A 403 2.09 2.35 10.53
CA TYR A 403 1.01 2.35 11.53
C TYR A 403 -0.28 1.67 11.05
N TYR A 404 -0.31 1.14 9.83
CA TYR A 404 -1.42 0.28 9.38
C TYR A 404 -1.34 -1.12 9.98
N TYR A 405 -0.15 -1.51 10.47
CA TYR A 405 0.03 -2.82 11.10
C TYR A 405 -1.04 -3.10 12.16
N PRO A 406 -1.62 -4.31 12.19
CA PRO A 406 -1.24 -5.50 11.44
C PRO A 406 -1.83 -5.58 10.02
N GLU A 407 -2.64 -4.60 9.61
CA GLU A 407 -3.22 -4.56 8.26
C GLU A 407 -2.16 -4.21 7.19
N ASP A 408 -2.48 -4.50 5.94
CA ASP A 408 -1.62 -4.11 4.81
C ASP A 408 -1.97 -2.72 4.29
N ARG A 409 -1.09 -2.17 3.48
CA ARG A 409 -1.25 -0.85 2.88
C ARG A 409 -2.55 -0.75 2.08
N SER A 410 -3.37 0.22 2.44
CA SER A 410 -4.60 0.54 1.74
C SER A 410 -5.02 2.00 2.01
N ILE A 411 -5.86 2.55 1.15
CA ILE A 411 -6.47 3.85 1.39
C ILE A 411 -7.39 3.78 2.63
N SER A 412 -8.03 2.62 2.88
CA SER A 412 -8.85 2.42 4.07
C SER A 412 -8.08 2.61 5.37
N GLU A 413 -6.85 2.07 5.44
CA GLU A 413 -5.99 2.25 6.60
C GLU A 413 -5.47 3.69 6.70
N SER A 414 -5.23 4.36 5.57
CA SER A 414 -4.94 5.81 5.57
C SER A 414 -6.06 6.61 6.23
N VAL A 415 -7.32 6.26 5.96
CA VAL A 415 -8.50 6.89 6.58
C VAL A 415 -8.53 6.62 8.08
N THR A 416 -8.34 5.37 8.49
CA THR A 416 -8.34 4.97 9.91
C THR A 416 -7.27 5.72 10.71
N VAL A 417 -6.03 5.74 10.21
CA VAL A 417 -4.90 6.39 10.88
C VAL A 417 -5.04 7.91 10.85
N GLY A 418 -5.50 8.49 9.74
CA GLY A 418 -5.77 9.93 9.63
C GLY A 418 -6.80 10.41 10.65
N LYS A 419 -7.91 9.69 10.81
CA LYS A 419 -8.93 9.96 11.85
C LYS A 419 -8.35 9.79 13.26
N THR A 420 -7.44 8.84 13.45
CA THR A 420 -6.77 8.61 14.76
C THR A 420 -5.82 9.76 15.11
N LEU A 421 -4.97 10.20 14.13
CA LEU A 421 -4.09 11.36 14.32
C LEU A 421 -4.88 12.63 14.70
N ALA A 422 -6.00 12.89 14.02
CA ALA A 422 -6.85 14.02 14.34
C ALA A 422 -7.41 13.95 15.77
N ARG A 423 -7.80 12.75 16.23
CA ARG A 423 -8.26 12.57 17.63
C ARG A 423 -7.15 12.79 18.64
N LEU A 424 -5.97 12.19 18.41
CA LEU A 424 -4.81 12.36 19.29
C LEU A 424 -4.34 13.81 19.34
N CYS A 425 -4.37 14.50 18.20
CA CYS A 425 -4.02 15.92 18.13
C CYS A 425 -4.96 16.77 18.98
N MET A 426 -6.22 16.38 19.21
CA MET A 426 -7.19 17.13 19.98
C MET A 426 -7.26 16.75 21.48
N ALA A 427 -6.67 15.64 21.85
CA ALA A 427 -6.54 15.22 23.23
C ALA A 427 -5.43 15.99 23.95
#